data_61a677f81c21724cb02b424ba749a006
#
_entry.id   61a677f81c21724cb02b424ba749a006
#
_cell.length_a   1.000
_cell.length_b   1.000
_cell.length_c   1.000
_cell.angle_alpha   90.00
_cell.angle_beta   90.00
_cell.angle_gamma   90.00
#
_symmetry.space_group_name_H-M   'P 1'
#
loop_
_entity.id
_entity.type
_entity.pdbx_description
1 polymer ?
#
loop_
_entity_poly.entity_id
_entity_poly.type
_entity_poly.pdbx_seq_one_letter_code
_entity_poly.pdbx_strand_id
1 'polypeptide(L)'
;TGGTATCTAKAVCTVCGGEYGEMAAHSFTAEKAEAQYLKSAATCTEKAVYYKSCAVCGLSSEGTADEATFFSGNALDHDWGAWTQNSDEKTHTRICKRDASHTETNNCTGGTATCTAKAVCEVCKSEYGEKLPHDLTAETVDAKYLKSAATCTGKAIYYKSCAVCGLSSEGTAD
;
A
#
# COMPACT_ATOMS: atom_id res chain seq x y z
N THR A 1 0.00 21.70 -62.06
CA THR A 1 0.39 20.70 -61.00
C THR A 1 1.52 21.26 -60.21
N GLY A 2 1.57 20.96 -58.96
CA GLY A 2 2.56 21.40 -57.97
C GLY A 2 1.86 21.87 -56.69
N GLY A 3 2.56 21.96 -55.61
CA GLY A 3 2.04 22.19 -54.26
C GLY A 3 1.51 20.91 -53.62
N THR A 4 1.42 20.93 -52.31
CA THR A 4 0.95 19.78 -51.49
C THR A 4 -0.19 20.28 -50.61
N ALA A 5 -1.30 19.57 -50.60
CA ALA A 5 -2.40 19.85 -49.70
C ALA A 5 -1.98 19.47 -48.23
N THR A 6 -2.47 20.25 -47.30
CA THR A 6 -2.39 19.94 -45.84
C THR A 6 -3.80 19.68 -45.28
N CYS A 7 -3.91 19.29 -44.06
CA CYS A 7 -5.21 19.14 -43.40
C CYS A 7 -5.93 20.48 -43.13
N THR A 8 -5.26 21.62 -43.40
CA THR A 8 -5.81 22.99 -43.22
C THR A 8 -5.88 23.78 -44.48
N ALA A 9 -5.26 23.31 -45.56
CA ALA A 9 -5.25 24.03 -46.87
C ALA A 9 -5.19 23.06 -48.04
N LYS A 10 -5.87 23.39 -49.11
CA LYS A 10 -5.78 22.69 -50.39
C LYS A 10 -4.42 22.93 -51.06
N ALA A 11 -4.07 22.07 -52.01
CA ALA A 11 -2.87 22.30 -52.82
C ALA A 11 -3.03 23.55 -53.68
N VAL A 12 -1.95 24.32 -53.87
CA VAL A 12 -1.92 25.52 -54.70
C VAL A 12 -1.13 25.21 -55.94
N CYS A 13 -1.74 25.50 -57.12
CA CYS A 13 -1.08 25.35 -58.42
C CYS A 13 0.08 26.33 -58.55
N THR A 14 1.29 25.82 -58.77
CA THR A 14 2.50 26.66 -58.93
C THR A 14 2.54 27.49 -60.21
N VAL A 15 1.62 27.25 -61.15
CA VAL A 15 1.55 27.97 -62.41
C VAL A 15 0.51 29.09 -62.41
N CYS A 16 -0.71 28.82 -61.93
CA CYS A 16 -1.80 29.78 -61.92
C CYS A 16 -2.17 30.35 -60.54
N GLY A 17 -1.57 29.83 -59.42
CA GLY A 17 -1.86 30.29 -58.10
C GLY A 17 -3.21 29.81 -57.49
N GLY A 18 -4.01 29.07 -58.27
CA GLY A 18 -5.33 28.62 -57.86
C GLY A 18 -5.26 27.35 -56.93
N GLU A 19 -6.15 27.28 -55.98
CA GLU A 19 -6.32 26.08 -55.13
C GLU A 19 -6.94 24.93 -55.92
N TYR A 20 -6.55 23.70 -55.66
CA TYR A 20 -7.11 22.53 -56.31
C TYR A 20 -7.09 21.29 -55.39
N GLY A 21 -7.92 20.28 -55.70
CA GLY A 21 -8.02 19.03 -54.95
C GLY A 21 -8.71 19.20 -53.61
N GLU A 22 -8.62 18.17 -52.79
CA GLU A 22 -9.15 18.17 -51.41
C GLU A 22 -8.04 18.43 -50.41
N MET A 23 -8.41 18.84 -49.18
CA MET A 23 -7.47 18.89 -48.05
C MET A 23 -6.97 17.50 -47.74
N ALA A 24 -5.76 17.39 -47.26
CA ALA A 24 -5.22 16.12 -46.75
C ALA A 24 -5.93 15.68 -45.46
N ALA A 25 -5.99 14.38 -45.26
CA ALA A 25 -6.46 13.84 -43.96
C ALA A 25 -5.55 14.27 -42.83
N HIS A 26 -6.09 14.31 -41.60
CA HIS A 26 -5.28 14.53 -40.40
C HIS A 26 -4.40 13.33 -40.14
N SER A 27 -3.14 13.57 -39.73
CA SER A 27 -2.19 12.55 -39.32
C SER A 27 -1.94 12.67 -37.80
N PHE A 28 -2.53 11.82 -37.03
CA PHE A 28 -2.44 11.82 -35.54
C PHE A 28 -1.18 11.12 -35.06
N THR A 29 -0.03 11.71 -35.31
CA THR A 29 1.29 11.16 -34.98
C THR A 29 2.02 11.94 -33.89
N ALA A 30 1.58 13.16 -33.58
CA ALA A 30 2.24 14.00 -32.59
C ALA A 30 1.83 13.56 -31.16
N GLU A 31 2.83 13.32 -30.31
CA GLU A 31 2.69 12.94 -28.91
C GLU A 31 3.00 14.13 -28.00
N LYS A 32 1.95 14.86 -27.60
CA LYS A 32 2.04 16.06 -26.76
C LYS A 32 1.33 15.79 -25.42
N ALA A 33 2.08 15.72 -24.35
CA ALA A 33 1.53 15.54 -22.99
C ALA A 33 1.05 16.87 -22.39
N GLU A 34 0.07 17.49 -23.04
CA GLU A 34 -0.56 18.75 -22.64
C GLU A 34 -1.98 18.50 -22.14
N ALA A 35 -2.48 19.33 -21.22
CA ALA A 35 -3.79 19.15 -20.57
C ALA A 35 -4.95 18.98 -21.56
N GLN A 36 -4.90 19.69 -22.70
CA GLN A 36 -5.92 19.64 -23.75
C GLN A 36 -6.03 18.29 -24.48
N TYR A 37 -5.00 17.43 -24.34
CA TYR A 37 -4.97 16.10 -24.95
C TYR A 37 -5.12 15.01 -23.91
N LEU A 38 -5.34 15.34 -22.64
CA LEU A 38 -5.42 14.36 -21.56
C LEU A 38 -6.69 13.49 -21.72
N LYS A 39 -6.50 12.19 -21.89
CA LYS A 39 -7.57 11.18 -21.87
C LYS A 39 -7.86 10.68 -20.46
N SER A 40 -6.81 10.31 -19.73
CA SER A 40 -6.92 9.92 -18.33
C SER A 40 -5.67 10.32 -17.55
N ALA A 41 -5.87 10.83 -16.34
CA ALA A 41 -4.77 11.16 -15.45
C ALA A 41 -4.05 9.88 -14.96
N ALA A 42 -2.79 10.04 -14.55
CA ALA A 42 -2.06 8.96 -13.88
C ALA A 42 -2.77 8.53 -12.60
N THR A 43 -2.75 7.23 -12.34
CA THR A 43 -3.24 6.63 -11.09
C THR A 43 -2.07 6.12 -10.26
N CYS A 44 -2.34 5.45 -9.14
CA CYS A 44 -1.29 4.84 -8.33
C CYS A 44 -0.46 3.82 -9.12
N THR A 45 -1.06 3.15 -10.11
CA THR A 45 -0.46 2.02 -10.83
C THR A 45 -0.30 2.25 -12.31
N GLU A 46 -0.99 3.24 -12.87
CA GLU A 46 -0.99 3.50 -14.31
C GLU A 46 -0.49 4.91 -14.63
N LYS A 47 0.17 5.03 -15.78
CA LYS A 47 0.63 6.30 -16.33
C LYS A 47 -0.56 7.08 -16.89
N ALA A 48 -0.40 8.41 -17.02
CA ALA A 48 -1.36 9.22 -17.73
C ALA A 48 -1.42 8.82 -19.21
N VAL A 49 -2.63 8.85 -19.77
CA VAL A 49 -2.90 8.57 -21.18
C VAL A 49 -3.33 9.86 -21.86
N TYR A 50 -2.77 10.10 -23.02
CA TYR A 50 -3.08 11.28 -23.84
C TYR A 50 -3.52 10.84 -25.22
N TYR A 51 -4.42 11.61 -25.83
CA TYR A 51 -4.71 11.49 -27.26
C TYR A 51 -3.54 12.02 -28.07
N LYS A 52 -3.20 11.34 -29.17
CA LYS A 52 -2.28 11.89 -30.14
C LYS A 52 -2.94 13.05 -30.88
N SER A 53 -2.15 13.94 -31.43
CA SER A 53 -2.63 15.10 -32.16
C SER A 53 -2.08 15.13 -33.57
N CYS A 54 -2.79 15.87 -34.47
CA CYS A 54 -2.30 16.11 -35.80
C CYS A 54 -1.02 16.94 -35.74
N ALA A 55 0.04 16.45 -36.36
CA ALA A 55 1.35 17.11 -36.36
C ALA A 55 1.32 18.49 -37.06
N VAL A 56 0.34 18.72 -37.94
CA VAL A 56 0.22 19.96 -38.73
C VAL A 56 -0.64 21.02 -38.03
N CYS A 57 -1.84 20.64 -37.56
CA CYS A 57 -2.80 21.60 -37.02
C CYS A 57 -3.06 21.48 -35.53
N GLY A 58 -2.54 20.44 -34.89
CA GLY A 58 -2.74 20.22 -33.45
C GLY A 58 -4.11 19.65 -33.05
N LEU A 59 -4.99 19.32 -34.04
CA LEU A 59 -6.28 18.71 -33.71
C LEU A 59 -6.07 17.41 -32.93
N SER A 60 -6.84 17.22 -31.85
CA SER A 60 -6.86 15.96 -31.08
C SER A 60 -7.46 14.83 -31.90
N SER A 61 -6.97 13.61 -31.73
CA SER A 61 -7.60 12.41 -32.30
C SER A 61 -8.84 11.95 -31.51
N GLU A 62 -9.17 12.61 -30.41
CA GLU A 62 -10.35 12.28 -29.58
C GLU A 62 -11.64 12.27 -30.42
N GLY A 63 -12.41 11.18 -30.34
CA GLY A 63 -13.68 11.02 -31.00
C GLY A 63 -13.60 10.92 -32.54
N THR A 64 -12.42 10.81 -33.13
CA THR A 64 -12.23 10.57 -34.57
C THR A 64 -12.22 9.07 -34.89
N ALA A 65 -12.41 8.72 -36.18
CA ALA A 65 -12.29 7.32 -36.62
C ALA A 65 -10.87 6.75 -36.42
N ASP A 66 -9.87 7.64 -36.44
CA ASP A 66 -8.45 7.30 -36.27
C ASP A 66 -7.94 7.67 -34.85
N GLU A 67 -8.77 7.49 -33.82
CA GLU A 67 -8.39 7.77 -32.42
C GLU A 67 -7.13 7.00 -32.05
N ALA A 68 -6.12 7.70 -31.58
CA ALA A 68 -4.84 7.16 -31.18
C ALA A 68 -4.38 7.79 -29.87
N THR A 69 -3.79 6.98 -28.99
CA THR A 69 -3.32 7.41 -27.69
C THR A 69 -1.86 7.03 -27.44
N PHE A 70 -1.27 7.62 -26.42
CA PHE A 70 0.07 7.27 -25.91
C PHE A 70 0.14 7.50 -24.41
N PHE A 71 1.08 6.81 -23.74
CA PHE A 71 1.34 6.98 -22.31
C PHE A 71 2.43 8.01 -22.08
N SER A 72 2.29 8.84 -21.05
CA SER A 72 3.34 9.80 -20.66
C SER A 72 3.48 9.89 -19.15
N GLY A 73 4.69 10.23 -18.71
CA GLY A 73 5.04 10.32 -17.30
C GLY A 73 5.18 8.96 -16.62
N ASN A 74 5.03 8.94 -15.31
CA ASN A 74 5.04 7.74 -14.46
C ASN A 74 3.69 7.57 -13.75
N ALA A 75 3.41 6.35 -13.30
CA ALA A 75 2.39 6.13 -12.28
C ALA A 75 2.73 6.92 -11.01
N LEU A 76 1.71 7.28 -10.23
CA LEU A 76 1.88 8.12 -9.05
C LEU A 76 2.41 7.36 -7.83
N ASP A 77 2.49 6.03 -7.92
CA ASP A 77 2.70 5.13 -6.80
C ASP A 77 1.67 5.30 -5.68
N HIS A 78 1.71 4.43 -4.66
CA HIS A 78 0.81 4.54 -3.53
C HIS A 78 1.32 5.54 -2.50
N ASP A 79 0.46 6.47 -2.07
CA ASP A 79 0.68 7.29 -0.88
C ASP A 79 0.04 6.60 0.33
N TRP A 80 0.79 5.69 0.95
CA TRP A 80 0.29 4.90 2.06
C TRP A 80 0.03 5.73 3.32
N GLY A 81 -1.11 5.49 3.95
CA GLY A 81 -1.40 5.92 5.29
C GLY A 81 -0.61 5.14 6.35
N ALA A 82 -0.85 5.47 7.62
CA ALA A 82 -0.28 4.73 8.73
C ALA A 82 -0.88 3.31 8.82
N TRP A 83 -0.10 2.38 9.38
CA TRP A 83 -0.58 1.06 9.72
C TRP A 83 -1.54 1.12 10.91
N THR A 84 -2.69 0.47 10.79
CA THR A 84 -3.72 0.38 11.82
C THR A 84 -4.01 -1.09 12.10
N GLN A 85 -4.03 -1.47 13.38
CA GLN A 85 -4.37 -2.83 13.78
C GLN A 85 -5.81 -3.16 13.38
N ASN A 86 -6.02 -4.37 12.88
CA ASN A 86 -7.34 -4.90 12.56
C ASN A 86 -8.03 -5.47 13.81
N SER A 87 -9.34 -5.67 13.73
CA SER A 87 -10.15 -6.21 14.82
C SER A 87 -9.82 -7.66 15.21
N ASP A 88 -9.07 -8.38 14.38
CA ASP A 88 -8.57 -9.73 14.69
C ASP A 88 -7.41 -9.74 15.70
N GLU A 89 -6.87 -8.56 16.05
CA GLU A 89 -5.70 -8.35 16.90
C GLU A 89 -4.44 -9.13 16.45
N LYS A 90 -4.38 -9.56 15.19
CA LYS A 90 -3.27 -10.35 14.63
C LYS A 90 -2.67 -9.74 13.38
N THR A 91 -3.45 -8.92 12.70
CA THR A 91 -3.05 -8.25 11.45
C THR A 91 -3.15 -6.74 11.58
N HIS A 92 -2.48 -6.04 10.67
CA HIS A 92 -2.60 -4.60 10.50
C HIS A 92 -2.75 -4.25 9.02
N THR A 93 -3.47 -3.17 8.74
CA THR A 93 -3.77 -2.70 7.39
C THR A 93 -3.36 -1.24 7.25
N ARG A 94 -2.86 -0.88 6.06
CA ARG A 94 -2.74 0.51 5.62
C ARG A 94 -3.53 0.74 4.35
N ILE A 95 -3.98 1.98 4.17
CA ILE A 95 -4.84 2.40 3.06
C ILE A 95 -4.12 3.48 2.28
N CYS A 96 -4.18 3.43 0.96
CA CYS A 96 -3.64 4.49 0.13
C CYS A 96 -4.51 5.74 0.22
N LYS A 97 -3.87 6.91 0.48
CA LYS A 97 -4.58 8.20 0.59
C LYS A 97 -5.11 8.72 -0.75
N ARG A 98 -4.54 8.26 -1.89
CA ARG A 98 -5.02 8.64 -3.22
C ARG A 98 -6.22 7.82 -3.66
N ASP A 99 -6.29 6.55 -3.22
CA ASP A 99 -7.37 5.63 -3.58
C ASP A 99 -7.60 4.66 -2.41
N ALA A 100 -8.71 4.82 -1.71
CA ALA A 100 -9.04 4.03 -0.53
C ALA A 100 -9.34 2.54 -0.86
N SER A 101 -9.55 2.19 -2.12
CA SER A 101 -9.69 0.79 -2.54
C SER A 101 -8.36 0.04 -2.53
N HIS A 102 -7.24 0.76 -2.60
CA HIS A 102 -5.92 0.19 -2.49
C HIS A 102 -5.54 0.03 -1.01
N THR A 103 -5.49 -1.20 -0.57
CA THR A 103 -5.14 -1.58 0.81
C THR A 103 -4.00 -2.58 0.82
N GLU A 104 -3.22 -2.57 1.88
CA GLU A 104 -2.20 -3.58 2.15
C GLU A 104 -2.38 -4.09 3.57
N THR A 105 -2.44 -5.42 3.73
CA THR A 105 -2.63 -6.09 5.02
C THR A 105 -1.50 -7.07 5.27
N ASN A 106 -0.90 -6.98 6.45
CA ASN A 106 0.19 -7.85 6.89
C ASN A 106 -0.06 -8.36 8.30
N ASN A 107 0.59 -9.47 8.66
CA ASN A 107 0.57 -9.99 10.03
C ASN A 107 1.35 -9.08 10.97
N CYS A 108 0.87 -8.95 12.20
CA CYS A 108 1.64 -8.36 13.28
C CYS A 108 2.86 -9.23 13.60
N THR A 109 4.02 -8.60 13.74
CA THR A 109 5.31 -9.26 13.99
C THR A 109 6.16 -8.47 14.98
N GLY A 110 7.16 -9.14 15.56
CA GLY A 110 8.09 -8.55 16.51
C GLY A 110 7.53 -8.50 17.93
N GLY A 111 8.34 -7.99 18.85
CA GLY A 111 8.03 -7.99 20.27
C GLY A 111 8.03 -9.37 20.88
N THR A 112 7.90 -9.43 22.20
CA THR A 112 7.86 -10.69 22.96
C THR A 112 6.71 -10.63 23.96
N ALA A 113 5.80 -11.61 23.89
CA ALA A 113 4.77 -11.77 24.90
C ALA A 113 5.36 -12.28 26.20
N THR A 114 4.73 -11.93 27.31
CA THR A 114 5.00 -12.49 28.63
C THR A 114 3.71 -13.03 29.24
N CYS A 115 3.76 -13.61 30.42
CA CYS A 115 2.55 -14.01 31.14
C CYS A 115 1.70 -12.81 31.63
N THR A 116 2.25 -11.58 31.60
CA THR A 116 1.56 -10.36 32.04
C THR A 116 1.17 -9.44 30.90
N ALA A 117 1.86 -9.51 29.76
CA ALA A 117 1.66 -8.63 28.62
C ALA A 117 1.67 -9.41 27.29
N LYS A 118 0.84 -8.99 26.34
CA LYS A 118 0.89 -9.44 24.94
C LYS A 118 2.16 -8.93 24.26
N ALA A 119 2.53 -9.51 23.12
CA ALA A 119 3.57 -8.94 22.26
C ALA A 119 3.10 -7.60 21.66
N VAL A 120 4.04 -6.70 21.39
CA VAL A 120 3.77 -5.42 20.73
C VAL A 120 4.31 -5.48 19.31
N CYS A 121 3.44 -5.26 18.34
CA CYS A 121 3.82 -5.24 16.92
C CYS A 121 4.82 -4.11 16.62
N GLU A 122 5.93 -4.43 15.98
CA GLU A 122 6.97 -3.43 15.64
C GLU A 122 6.52 -2.44 14.58
N VAL A 123 5.50 -2.77 13.80
CA VAL A 123 4.98 -1.95 12.70
C VAL A 123 3.87 -1.02 13.17
N CYS A 124 2.73 -1.56 13.65
CA CYS A 124 1.59 -0.75 14.06
C CYS A 124 1.62 -0.30 15.53
N LYS A 125 2.60 -0.79 16.31
CA LYS A 125 2.82 -0.48 17.74
C LYS A 125 1.68 -0.91 18.68
N SER A 126 0.78 -1.77 18.21
CA SER A 126 -0.33 -2.29 18.99
C SER A 126 0.01 -3.65 19.60
N GLU A 127 -0.60 -3.98 20.74
CA GLU A 127 -0.52 -5.31 21.34
C GLU A 127 -1.22 -6.34 20.45
N TYR A 128 -0.65 -7.55 20.31
CA TYR A 128 -1.22 -8.61 19.49
C TYR A 128 -0.95 -10.00 20.06
N GLY A 129 -1.74 -10.99 19.60
CA GLY A 129 -1.62 -12.38 20.04
C GLY A 129 -2.08 -12.59 21.49
N GLU A 130 -1.61 -13.67 22.10
CA GLU A 130 -1.98 -14.05 23.45
C GLU A 130 -0.82 -13.83 24.41
N LYS A 131 -1.14 -13.68 25.71
CA LYS A 131 -0.13 -13.75 26.78
C LYS A 131 0.40 -15.18 26.90
N LEU A 132 1.64 -15.31 27.28
CA LEU A 132 2.21 -16.63 27.56
C LEU A 132 1.62 -17.22 28.84
N PRO A 133 1.54 -18.55 28.96
CA PRO A 133 1.21 -19.18 30.21
C PRO A 133 2.26 -18.86 31.28
N HIS A 134 1.88 -18.96 32.56
CA HIS A 134 2.83 -18.83 33.65
C HIS A 134 3.77 -20.05 33.70
N ASP A 135 5.06 -19.79 33.75
CA ASP A 135 6.07 -20.81 34.02
C ASP A 135 6.31 -20.88 35.55
N LEU A 136 5.66 -21.84 36.18
CA LEU A 136 5.72 -22.05 37.64
C LEU A 136 6.89 -22.95 38.04
N THR A 137 8.09 -22.65 37.56
CA THR A 137 9.30 -23.46 37.84
C THR A 137 10.27 -22.81 38.82
N ALA A 138 10.12 -21.50 39.08
CA ALA A 138 11.04 -20.80 39.97
C ALA A 138 10.90 -21.28 41.45
N GLU A 139 12.02 -21.61 42.05
CA GLU A 139 12.14 -22.01 43.45
C GLU A 139 12.62 -20.82 44.29
N THR A 140 11.66 -20.09 44.88
CA THR A 140 11.95 -18.90 45.68
C THR A 140 11.63 -19.15 47.16
N VAL A 141 12.64 -19.00 48.01
CA VAL A 141 12.49 -19.10 49.46
C VAL A 141 12.02 -17.75 50.00
N ASP A 142 10.70 -17.60 50.11
CA ASP A 142 10.05 -16.39 50.61
C ASP A 142 8.79 -16.81 51.38
N ALA A 143 8.48 -16.11 52.47
CA ALA A 143 7.31 -16.38 53.33
C ALA A 143 5.99 -16.46 52.55
N LYS A 144 5.84 -15.65 51.50
CA LYS A 144 4.64 -15.64 50.64
C LYS A 144 4.42 -16.92 49.82
N TYR A 145 5.46 -17.74 49.69
CA TYR A 145 5.40 -19.03 48.99
C TYR A 145 5.47 -20.23 49.94
N LEU A 146 5.48 -20.01 51.27
CA LEU A 146 5.62 -21.08 52.24
C LEU A 146 4.42 -22.03 52.19
N LYS A 147 4.66 -23.27 51.80
CA LYS A 147 3.67 -24.38 51.82
C LYS A 147 3.61 -25.05 53.19
N SER A 148 4.76 -25.32 53.75
CA SER A 148 4.86 -25.86 55.12
C SER A 148 6.14 -25.41 55.80
N ALA A 149 6.05 -25.06 57.09
CA ALA A 149 7.21 -24.67 57.90
C ALA A 149 8.15 -25.87 58.16
N ALA A 150 9.42 -25.56 58.42
CA ALA A 150 10.37 -26.56 58.83
C ALA A 150 9.95 -27.21 60.20
N THR A 151 10.23 -28.48 60.33
CA THR A 151 10.07 -29.25 61.60
C THR A 151 11.42 -29.70 62.07
N CYS A 152 11.46 -30.40 63.28
CA CYS A 152 12.71 -30.95 63.79
C CYS A 152 13.35 -31.99 62.85
N THR A 153 12.57 -32.61 61.97
CA THR A 153 13.02 -33.67 61.05
C THR A 153 12.83 -33.35 59.55
N GLY A 154 12.15 -32.24 59.21
CA GLY A 154 11.83 -31.87 57.83
C GLY A 154 12.16 -30.41 57.52
N LYS A 155 12.64 -30.17 56.31
CA LYS A 155 12.87 -28.82 55.80
C LYS A 155 11.54 -28.12 55.47
N ALA A 156 11.53 -26.80 55.47
CA ALA A 156 10.41 -26.03 54.93
C ALA A 156 10.18 -26.36 53.44
N ILE A 157 8.92 -26.39 53.04
CA ILE A 157 8.51 -26.61 51.63
C ILE A 157 7.87 -25.31 51.12
N TYR A 158 8.19 -24.95 49.92
CA TYR A 158 7.67 -23.75 49.28
C TYR A 158 6.94 -24.13 48.00
N TYR A 159 5.88 -23.39 47.63
CA TYR A 159 5.28 -23.45 46.35
C TYR A 159 6.23 -22.87 45.28
N LYS A 160 6.27 -23.46 44.12
CA LYS A 160 6.98 -22.87 42.99
C LYS A 160 6.27 -21.61 42.56
N SER A 161 6.97 -20.74 41.84
CA SER A 161 6.45 -19.46 41.38
C SER A 161 6.85 -19.16 39.95
N CYS A 162 6.12 -18.25 39.31
CA CYS A 162 6.50 -17.72 38.03
C CYS A 162 7.63 -16.69 38.17
N ALA A 163 8.75 -16.93 37.52
CA ALA A 163 9.92 -16.04 37.58
C ALA A 163 9.64 -14.62 37.05
N VAL A 164 8.63 -14.47 36.16
CA VAL A 164 8.30 -13.19 35.53
C VAL A 164 7.38 -12.33 36.39
N CYS A 165 6.33 -12.92 36.99
CA CYS A 165 5.30 -12.15 37.70
C CYS A 165 5.16 -12.52 39.18
N GLY A 166 5.84 -13.56 39.62
CA GLY A 166 5.76 -14.03 41.03
C GLY A 166 4.46 -14.75 41.38
N LEU A 167 3.62 -15.14 40.42
CA LEU A 167 2.42 -15.94 40.72
C LEU A 167 2.84 -17.26 41.36
N SER A 168 2.20 -17.61 42.48
CA SER A 168 2.43 -18.87 43.17
C SER A 168 1.74 -20.02 42.46
N SER A 169 2.31 -21.24 42.56
CA SER A 169 1.63 -22.47 42.15
C SER A 169 0.60 -22.94 43.18
N GLU A 170 0.37 -22.21 44.26
CA GLU A 170 -0.68 -22.50 45.23
C GLU A 170 -2.07 -22.53 44.53
N GLY A 171 -2.82 -23.63 44.73
CA GLY A 171 -4.14 -23.80 44.12
C GLY A 171 -4.14 -24.16 42.62
N THR A 172 -2.96 -24.35 41.99
CA THR A 172 -2.90 -24.97 40.67
C THR A 172 -2.89 -26.50 40.81
N ALA A 173 -3.65 -27.19 39.95
CA ALA A 173 -3.53 -28.65 39.86
C ALA A 173 -2.14 -29.01 39.33
N ASP A 174 -1.49 -30.00 39.91
CA ASP A 174 -0.22 -30.56 39.44
C ASP A 174 -0.37 -31.14 38.04
#